data_ab270928cdc81eb61881a67a9f9ac135
#
_entry.id   ab270928cdc81eb61881a67a9f9ac135
#
_cell.length_a   1.000
_cell.length_b   1.000
_cell.length_c   1.000
_cell.angle_alpha   90.00
_cell.angle_beta   90.00
_cell.angle_gamma   90.00
#
_symmetry.space_group_name_H-M   'P 1'
#
loop_
_entity.id
_entity.type
_entity.pdbx_description
1 polymer ?
#
loop_
_entity_poly.entity_id
_entity_poly.type
_entity_poly.pdbx_seq_one_letter_code
_entity_poly.pdbx_strand_id
1 'polypeptide(L)' 'GINAGELVVKVPAVKGASGYVPQFTADPLTVDSTWTQEVTTTSKYTFKNLTSAKKYWCRVAAVGPYNQLVYSDAISRVVQ' A
#
# COMPACT_ATOMS: atom_id res chain seq x y z
N GLY A 1 -11.85 -4.75 14.40
CA GLY A 1 -12.21 -3.69 13.50
C GLY A 1 -11.03 -2.78 13.18
N ILE A 2 -11.23 -1.90 12.22
CA ILE A 2 -10.21 -0.93 11.81
C ILE A 2 -10.35 0.31 12.68
N ASN A 3 -9.24 0.76 13.26
CA ASN A 3 -9.23 1.99 14.04
C ASN A 3 -9.28 3.22 13.13
N ALA A 4 -9.80 4.33 13.64
CA ALA A 4 -9.82 5.58 12.89
C ALA A 4 -8.39 6.00 12.50
N GLY A 5 -8.21 6.49 11.28
CA GLY A 5 -6.91 6.91 10.79
C GLY A 5 -6.01 5.78 10.32
N GLU A 6 -6.53 4.55 10.23
CA GLU A 6 -5.77 3.40 9.74
C GLU A 6 -6.33 2.89 8.42
N LEU A 7 -5.44 2.36 7.59
CA LEU A 7 -5.80 1.76 6.32
C LEU A 7 -5.05 0.44 6.17
N VAL A 8 -5.79 -0.66 6.06
CA VAL A 8 -5.21 -1.99 5.91
C VAL A 8 -5.12 -2.31 4.42
N VAL A 9 -3.92 -2.66 3.97
CA VAL A 9 -3.66 -3.11 2.60
C VAL A 9 -3.23 -4.56 2.65
N LYS A 10 -3.90 -5.40 1.86
CA LYS A 10 -3.60 -6.84 1.82
C LYS A 10 -3.61 -7.30 0.37
N VAL A 11 -2.62 -8.10 0.02
CA VAL A 11 -2.54 -8.74 -1.31
C VAL A 11 -2.29 -10.23 -1.13
N PRO A 12 -2.64 -11.06 -2.12
CA PRO A 12 -2.26 -12.47 -2.08
C PRO A 12 -0.74 -12.62 -2.02
N ALA A 13 -0.26 -13.57 -1.23
CA ALA A 13 1.16 -13.83 -1.14
C ALA A 13 1.71 -14.24 -2.51
N VAL A 14 2.83 -13.65 -2.90
CA VAL A 14 3.49 -13.94 -4.17
C VAL A 14 4.60 -14.95 -3.95
N LYS A 15 4.53 -16.08 -4.64
CA LYS A 15 5.55 -17.12 -4.52
C LYS A 15 6.88 -16.57 -5.04
N GLY A 16 7.93 -16.74 -4.23
CA GLY A 16 9.26 -16.26 -4.57
C GLY A 16 9.55 -14.82 -4.17
N ALA A 17 8.54 -14.10 -3.66
CA ALA A 17 8.77 -12.74 -3.18
C ALA A 17 9.55 -12.77 -1.87
N SER A 18 10.59 -11.93 -1.77
CA SER A 18 11.39 -11.79 -0.55
C SER A 18 10.80 -10.76 0.41
N GLY A 19 9.89 -9.92 -0.06
CA GLY A 19 9.24 -8.91 0.76
C GLY A 19 8.23 -8.14 -0.05
N TYR A 20 7.65 -7.12 0.57
CA TYR A 20 6.60 -6.29 -0.03
C TYR A 20 6.86 -4.83 0.31
N VAL A 21 6.49 -3.95 -0.61
CA VAL A 21 6.59 -2.51 -0.41
C VAL A 21 5.19 -1.92 -0.58
N PRO A 22 4.41 -1.81 0.50
CA PRO A 22 3.11 -1.13 0.42
C PRO A 22 3.31 0.38 0.27
N GLN A 23 2.49 0.99 -0.58
CA GLN A 23 2.57 2.42 -0.89
C GLN A 23 1.20 3.04 -0.85
N PHE A 24 1.14 4.31 -0.46
CA PHE A 24 -0.10 5.07 -0.52
C PHE A 24 0.16 6.52 -0.93
N THR A 25 -0.88 7.15 -1.46
CA THR A 25 -0.86 8.58 -1.78
C THR A 25 -2.27 9.13 -1.60
N ALA A 26 -2.36 10.42 -1.32
CA ALA A 26 -3.66 11.09 -1.15
C ALA A 26 -4.35 11.26 -2.50
N ASP A 27 -5.70 11.19 -2.49
CA ASP A 27 -6.51 11.54 -3.65
C ASP A 27 -6.42 13.06 -3.92
N PRO A 28 -6.38 13.51 -5.19
CA PRO A 28 -6.52 12.72 -6.41
C PRO A 28 -5.21 12.06 -6.84
N LEU A 29 -5.33 10.92 -7.51
CA LEU A 29 -4.19 10.23 -8.08
C LEU A 29 -3.84 10.86 -9.43
N THR A 30 -2.62 11.40 -9.53
CA THR A 30 -2.12 12.04 -10.74
C THR A 30 -0.74 11.50 -11.07
N VAL A 31 -0.22 11.86 -12.25
CA VAL A 31 1.15 11.47 -12.64
C VAL A 31 2.19 12.11 -11.73
N ASP A 32 1.85 13.21 -11.07
CA ASP A 32 2.76 13.92 -10.15
C ASP A 32 2.59 13.48 -8.70
N SER A 33 1.74 12.49 -8.42
CA SER A 33 1.52 12.00 -7.07
C SER A 33 2.80 11.42 -6.48
N THR A 34 3.08 11.79 -5.23
CA THR A 34 4.22 11.24 -4.49
C THR A 34 3.71 10.11 -3.60
N TRP A 35 4.23 8.92 -3.80
CA TRP A 35 3.85 7.75 -3.00
C TRP A 35 4.69 7.69 -1.74
N THR A 36 4.02 7.52 -0.60
CA THR A 36 4.68 7.18 0.66
C THR A 36 4.75 5.67 0.74
N GLN A 37 5.95 5.14 1.03
CA GLN A 37 6.16 3.70 1.00
C GLN A 37 6.76 3.19 2.31
N GLU A 38 6.44 1.93 2.61
CA GLU A 38 7.00 1.20 3.73
C GLU A 38 7.55 -0.12 3.20
N VAL A 39 8.31 -0.83 4.02
CA VAL A 39 8.86 -2.14 3.67
C VAL A 39 8.40 -3.16 4.70
N THR A 40 7.88 -4.28 4.22
CA THR A 40 7.43 -5.36 5.11
C THR A 40 7.74 -6.72 4.47
N THR A 41 7.81 -7.75 5.29
CA THR A 41 7.96 -9.13 4.81
C THR A 41 6.62 -9.86 4.72
N THR A 42 5.53 -9.20 5.09
CA THR A 42 4.18 -9.79 5.06
C THR A 42 3.39 -9.21 3.90
N SER A 43 2.39 -9.96 3.45
CA SER A 43 1.49 -9.52 2.37
C SER A 43 0.37 -8.61 2.86
N LYS A 44 0.41 -8.23 4.13
CA LYS A 44 -0.58 -7.35 4.75
C LYS A 44 0.15 -6.23 5.49
N TYR A 45 -0.33 -5.01 5.33
CA TYR A 45 0.24 -3.86 6.03
C TYR A 45 -0.85 -2.88 6.44
N THR A 46 -0.70 -2.29 7.62
CA THR A 46 -1.62 -1.26 8.13
C THR A 46 -0.91 0.08 8.18
N PHE A 47 -1.36 1.01 7.35
CA PHE A 47 -0.89 2.40 7.45
C PHE A 47 -1.63 3.08 8.59
N LYS A 48 -0.91 3.88 9.36
CA LYS A 48 -1.44 4.59 10.53
C LYS A 48 -1.27 6.09 10.38
N ASN A 49 -1.94 6.85 11.25
CA ASN A 49 -1.84 8.31 11.30
C ASN A 49 -2.33 8.99 10.02
N LEU A 50 -3.30 8.37 9.34
CA LEU A 50 -3.94 8.95 8.18
C LEU A 50 -5.13 9.81 8.60
N THR A 51 -5.53 10.74 7.73
CA THR A 51 -6.69 11.60 8.00
C THR A 51 -7.98 10.83 7.81
N SER A 52 -8.81 10.76 8.84
CA SER A 52 -10.12 10.08 8.78
C SER A 52 -11.01 10.73 7.73
N ALA A 53 -11.86 9.92 7.09
CA ALA A 53 -12.81 10.32 6.07
C ALA A 53 -12.14 10.83 4.78
N LYS A 54 -10.82 10.74 4.65
CA LYS A 54 -10.11 11.13 3.46
C LYS A 54 -9.86 9.91 2.58
N LYS A 55 -9.92 10.11 1.27
CA LYS A 55 -9.67 9.06 0.30
C LYS A 55 -8.17 8.97 0.00
N TYR A 56 -7.67 7.74 -0.04
CA TYR A 56 -6.27 7.46 -0.38
C TYR A 56 -6.22 6.39 -1.45
N TRP A 57 -5.19 6.47 -2.27
CA TRP A 57 -4.84 5.43 -3.24
C TRP A 57 -3.70 4.62 -2.67
N CYS A 58 -3.79 3.30 -2.80
CA CYS A 58 -2.75 2.42 -2.30
C CYS A 58 -2.46 1.30 -3.30
N ARG A 59 -1.23 0.83 -3.25
CA ARG A 59 -0.76 -0.30 -4.05
C ARG A 59 0.34 -1.00 -3.28
N VAL A 60 0.65 -2.23 -3.68
CA VAL A 60 1.73 -3.01 -3.05
C VAL A 60 2.65 -3.52 -4.15
N ALA A 61 3.95 -3.36 -3.96
CA ALA A 61 4.96 -3.97 -4.81
C ALA A 61 5.51 -5.22 -4.14
N ALA A 62 5.60 -6.32 -4.87
CA ALA A 62 6.28 -7.52 -4.41
C ALA A 62 7.74 -7.46 -4.86
N VAL A 63 8.66 -7.74 -3.94
CA VAL A 63 10.10 -7.75 -4.23
C VAL A 63 10.50 -9.15 -4.67
N GLY A 64 10.85 -9.30 -5.94
CA GLY A 64 11.28 -10.57 -6.51
C GLY A 64 12.80 -10.72 -6.49
N PRO A 65 13.32 -11.79 -7.12
CA PRO A 65 14.76 -11.98 -7.26
C PRO A 65 15.39 -10.81 -8.03
N TYR A 66 16.65 -10.52 -7.73
CA TYR A 66 17.41 -9.42 -8.35
C TYR A 66 16.77 -8.06 -8.11
N ASN A 67 16.06 -7.88 -6.98
CA ASN A 67 15.42 -6.62 -6.59
C ASN A 67 14.37 -6.12 -7.58
N GLN A 68 13.76 -7.05 -8.33
CA GLN A 68 12.67 -6.69 -9.22
C GLN A 68 11.42 -6.35 -8.42
N LEU A 69 10.69 -5.32 -8.85
CA LEU A 69 9.44 -4.92 -8.23
C LEU A 69 8.28 -5.20 -9.17
N VAL A 70 7.27 -5.91 -8.66
CA VAL A 70 6.03 -6.15 -9.39
C VAL A 70 4.90 -5.46 -8.62
N TYR A 71 4.28 -4.48 -9.24
CA TYR A 71 3.26 -3.66 -8.58
C TYR A 71 1.87 -4.26 -8.78
N SER A 72 1.06 -4.19 -7.70
CA SER A 72 -0.37 -4.46 -7.81
C SER A 72 -1.07 -3.26 -8.45
N ASP A 73 -2.33 -3.45 -8.84
CA ASP A 73 -3.16 -2.33 -9.28
C ASP A 73 -3.37 -1.37 -8.12
N ALA A 74 -3.41 -0.08 -8.44
CA ALA A 74 -3.74 0.94 -7.45
C ALA A 74 -5.25 0.87 -7.17
N ILE A 75 -5.60 0.87 -5.89
CA ILE A 75 -7.00 0.88 -5.45
C ILE A 75 -7.23 2.07 -4.54
N SER A 76 -8.45 2.57 -4.51
CA SER A 76 -8.81 3.68 -3.64
C SER A 76 -9.57 3.16 -2.42
N ARG A 77 -9.33 3.81 -1.28
CA ARG A 77 -10.01 3.50 -0.02
C ARG A 77 -10.24 4.80 0.74
N VAL A 78 -11.36 4.86 1.43
CA VAL A 78 -11.64 5.96 2.36
C VAL A 78 -11.25 5.51 3.76
N VAL A 79 -10.41 6.30 4.42
CA VAL A 79 -9.96 6.01 5.79
C VAL A 79 -11.10 6.30 6.76
N GLN A 80 -11.33 5.39 7.67
CA GLN A 80 -12.38 5.53 8.67
C GLN A 80 -11.93 6.37 9.85
#